data_468db2409c08871ec173dc5968b164ac
#
_entry.id   468db2409c08871ec173dc5968b164ac
#
_cell.length_a   1.000
_cell.length_b   1.000
_cell.length_c   1.000
_cell.angle_alpha   90.00
_cell.angle_beta   90.00
_cell.angle_gamma   90.00
#
_symmetry.space_group_name_H-M   'P 1'
#
loop_
_entity.id
_entity.type
_entity.pdbx_description
1 polymer ?
#
loop_
_entity_poly.entity_id
_entity_poly.type
_entity_poly.pdbx_seq_one_letter_code
_entity_poly.pdbx_strand_id
1 'polypeptide(L)'
;DASVIGQEFKFDFDAYLAKTPDAPVRSLAQLMSLGLYHEVVDEGLRNSLEVESLDTNEYRERLAKREEARAAVVGIMDDHELDVLLYPTIRQTARPIGQRQPGSACALSAVTGLPAITVPAGFAEDEMPVGLELLGRPFAESRLIGLAYAFEQATQHRRPPDFTPSLVSPPPSFGLLATVTVTVPYSVLGEGSFVLDPNTRVFSYSLILDGVGDTDFLLVDLHRKADDSENGPSIRRLRGNRTGVVGEVILEGREIRLLREGKLYIDVHTRERLTGALRVDLSLPRED
;
A
#
# COMPACT_ATOMS: atom_id res chain seq x y z
N ASP A 1 -0.04 -20.89 14.16
CA ASP A 1 0.33 -19.55 13.71
C ASP A 1 1.24 -18.91 14.75
N ALA A 2 2.39 -18.36 14.33
CA ALA A 2 3.36 -17.67 15.17
C ALA A 2 3.41 -16.15 14.86
N SER A 3 2.54 -15.65 14.00
CA SER A 3 2.45 -14.23 13.69
C SER A 3 1.79 -13.46 14.83
N VAL A 4 2.40 -12.38 15.26
CA VAL A 4 1.87 -11.46 16.29
C VAL A 4 1.50 -10.10 15.71
N ILE A 5 1.66 -9.91 14.39
CA ILE A 5 1.45 -8.62 13.72
C ILE A 5 0.07 -8.03 14.03
N GLY A 6 -0.99 -8.82 13.90
CA GLY A 6 -2.36 -8.33 14.15
C GLY A 6 -2.61 -7.95 15.60
N GLN A 7 -1.89 -8.57 16.55
CA GLN A 7 -2.02 -8.28 17.97
C GLN A 7 -1.22 -7.04 18.39
N GLU A 8 0.00 -6.89 17.88
CA GLU A 8 0.92 -5.80 18.24
C GLU A 8 0.62 -4.50 17.50
N PHE A 9 0.10 -4.56 16.27
CA PHE A 9 0.05 -3.44 15.34
C PHE A 9 -0.55 -2.16 15.94
N LYS A 10 -1.71 -2.25 16.61
CA LYS A 10 -2.36 -1.09 17.25
C LYS A 10 -1.44 -0.41 18.27
N PHE A 11 -0.83 -1.20 19.15
CA PHE A 11 -0.01 -0.67 20.24
C PHE A 11 1.28 -0.05 19.72
N ASP A 12 1.95 -0.70 18.79
CA ASP A 12 3.19 -0.22 18.21
C ASP A 12 2.96 1.01 17.33
N PHE A 13 1.87 1.02 16.55
CA PHE A 13 1.51 2.15 15.72
C PHE A 13 1.17 3.38 16.57
N ASP A 14 0.35 3.23 17.62
CA ASP A 14 0.00 4.31 18.51
C ASP A 14 1.25 4.82 19.28
N ALA A 15 2.13 3.91 19.71
CA ALA A 15 3.40 4.27 20.34
C ALA A 15 4.36 5.00 19.39
N TYR A 16 4.40 4.63 18.12
CA TYR A 16 5.15 5.34 17.08
C TYR A 16 4.61 6.76 16.88
N LEU A 17 3.29 6.90 16.74
CA LEU A 17 2.65 8.21 16.59
C LEU A 17 2.89 9.12 17.80
N ALA A 18 2.88 8.57 19.01
CA ALA A 18 3.17 9.32 20.22
C ALA A 18 4.59 9.95 20.24
N LYS A 19 5.54 9.32 19.53
CA LYS A 19 6.92 9.82 19.37
C LYS A 19 7.11 10.73 18.16
N THR A 20 6.06 10.93 17.36
CA THR A 20 6.11 11.71 16.11
C THR A 20 5.18 12.91 16.25
N PRO A 21 5.65 14.05 16.79
CA PRO A 21 4.81 15.21 17.12
C PRO A 21 4.06 15.80 15.92
N ASP A 22 4.68 15.71 14.72
CA ASP A 22 4.14 16.26 13.48
C ASP A 22 3.28 15.23 12.69
N ALA A 23 3.00 14.06 13.27
CA ALA A 23 2.12 13.09 12.61
C ALA A 23 0.71 13.67 12.43
N PRO A 24 0.06 13.45 11.28
CA PRO A 24 -1.26 14.00 10.98
C PRO A 24 -2.37 13.37 11.81
N VAL A 25 -2.14 12.18 12.36
CA VAL A 25 -3.06 11.44 13.23
C VAL A 25 -2.34 11.02 14.51
N ARG A 26 -3.11 10.67 15.54
CA ARG A 26 -2.57 10.33 16.86
C ARG A 26 -2.78 8.87 17.27
N SER A 27 -3.60 8.14 16.53
CA SER A 27 -3.90 6.74 16.81
C SER A 27 -4.42 6.01 15.59
N LEU A 28 -4.40 4.67 15.63
CA LEU A 28 -5.04 3.81 14.65
C LEU A 28 -6.55 4.10 14.55
N ALA A 29 -7.20 4.30 15.68
CA ALA A 29 -8.62 4.63 15.71
C ALA A 29 -8.92 5.94 14.97
N GLN A 30 -8.10 6.98 15.17
CA GLN A 30 -8.26 8.25 14.45
C GLN A 30 -7.99 8.08 12.96
N LEU A 31 -6.93 7.37 12.57
CA LEU A 31 -6.62 7.08 11.17
C LEU A 31 -7.80 6.41 10.47
N MET A 32 -8.41 5.41 11.13
CA MET A 32 -9.56 4.70 10.58
C MET A 32 -10.82 5.55 10.53
N SER A 33 -11.09 6.36 11.55
CA SER A 33 -12.27 7.25 11.57
C SER A 33 -12.23 8.32 10.48
N LEU A 34 -11.04 8.71 10.04
CA LEU A 34 -10.84 9.68 8.96
C LEU A 34 -10.78 9.02 7.57
N GLY A 35 -10.78 7.68 7.48
CA GLY A 35 -10.67 6.97 6.21
C GLY A 35 -9.29 7.11 5.52
N LEU A 36 -8.23 7.43 6.27
CA LEU A 36 -6.87 7.69 5.75
C LEU A 36 -6.09 6.40 5.46
N TYR A 37 -6.75 5.39 4.92
CA TYR A 37 -6.17 4.08 4.61
C TYR A 37 -6.84 3.47 3.38
N HIS A 38 -6.15 2.54 2.72
CA HIS A 38 -6.69 1.84 1.56
C HIS A 38 -7.59 0.66 2.01
N GLU A 39 -8.72 0.43 1.31
CA GLU A 39 -9.71 -0.59 1.68
C GLU A 39 -9.14 -2.03 1.79
N VAL A 40 -8.04 -2.33 1.08
CA VAL A 40 -7.40 -3.66 1.12
C VAL A 40 -6.90 -4.06 2.50
N VAL A 41 -6.62 -3.09 3.36
CA VAL A 41 -6.15 -3.31 4.74
C VAL A 41 -7.25 -3.15 5.79
N ASP A 42 -8.48 -2.80 5.39
CA ASP A 42 -9.60 -2.48 6.30
C ASP A 42 -9.86 -3.58 7.32
N GLU A 43 -10.01 -4.83 6.86
CA GLU A 43 -10.26 -5.99 7.73
C GLU A 43 -9.12 -6.18 8.74
N GLY A 44 -7.86 -6.11 8.28
CA GLY A 44 -6.70 -6.26 9.16
C GLY A 44 -6.60 -5.18 10.21
N LEU A 45 -6.89 -3.91 9.84
CA LEU A 45 -6.87 -2.78 10.77
C LEU A 45 -8.01 -2.87 11.80
N ARG A 46 -9.22 -3.28 11.38
CA ARG A 46 -10.34 -3.51 12.31
C ARG A 46 -10.00 -4.59 13.33
N ASN A 47 -9.51 -5.73 12.87
CA ASN A 47 -9.10 -6.82 13.75
C ASN A 47 -8.01 -6.38 14.73
N SER A 48 -7.04 -5.56 14.29
CA SER A 48 -6.02 -5.01 15.19
C SER A 48 -6.60 -4.01 16.19
N LEU A 49 -7.61 -3.23 15.81
CA LEU A 49 -8.26 -2.26 16.70
C LEU A 49 -9.04 -2.94 17.82
N GLU A 50 -9.61 -4.13 17.59
CA GLU A 50 -10.34 -4.93 18.57
C GLU A 50 -9.44 -5.55 19.66
N VAL A 51 -8.12 -5.58 19.45
CA VAL A 51 -7.20 -6.13 20.45
C VAL A 51 -7.14 -5.18 21.65
N GLU A 52 -7.58 -5.68 22.81
CA GLU A 52 -7.64 -4.89 24.05
C GLU A 52 -6.31 -4.92 24.83
N SER A 53 -5.59 -6.05 24.80
CA SER A 53 -4.38 -6.27 25.60
C SER A 53 -3.45 -7.28 24.96
N LEU A 54 -2.14 -7.08 25.14
CA LEU A 54 -1.10 -8.07 24.86
C LEU A 54 -0.83 -9.03 26.04
N ASP A 55 -1.41 -8.78 27.20
CA ASP A 55 -1.26 -9.66 28.36
C ASP A 55 -2.25 -10.84 28.29
N THR A 56 -2.10 -11.69 27.28
CA THR A 56 -2.93 -12.86 27.03
C THR A 56 -2.08 -14.13 26.90
N ASN A 57 -2.67 -15.29 27.21
CA ASN A 57 -1.99 -16.57 27.01
C ASN A 57 -1.73 -16.83 25.54
N GLU A 58 -2.67 -16.48 24.66
CA GLU A 58 -2.52 -16.65 23.22
C GLU A 58 -1.31 -15.88 22.69
N TYR A 59 -1.13 -14.64 23.11
CA TYR A 59 0.03 -13.84 22.69
C TYR A 59 1.35 -14.46 23.16
N ARG A 60 1.42 -14.92 24.42
CA ARG A 60 2.61 -15.61 24.96
C ARG A 60 2.92 -16.91 24.21
N GLU A 61 1.90 -17.70 23.86
CA GLU A 61 2.06 -18.92 23.05
C GLU A 61 2.59 -18.61 21.64
N ARG A 62 2.13 -17.54 21.02
CA ARG A 62 2.64 -17.12 19.71
C ARG A 62 4.11 -16.69 19.77
N LEU A 63 4.50 -15.98 20.84
CA LEU A 63 5.90 -15.61 21.05
C LEU A 63 6.77 -16.86 21.27
N ALA A 64 6.33 -17.82 22.07
CA ALA A 64 7.04 -19.08 22.25
C ALA A 64 7.24 -19.84 20.93
N LYS A 65 6.20 -19.93 20.10
CA LYS A 65 6.29 -20.54 18.75
C LYS A 65 7.29 -19.85 17.83
N ARG A 66 7.50 -18.55 17.98
CA ARG A 66 8.55 -17.83 17.22
C ARG A 66 9.94 -18.30 17.59
N GLU A 67 10.21 -18.44 18.89
CA GLU A 67 11.50 -18.94 19.38
C GLU A 67 11.72 -20.40 18.98
N GLU A 68 10.69 -21.25 19.07
CA GLU A 68 10.74 -22.62 18.57
C GLU A 68 11.06 -22.70 17.07
N ALA A 69 10.38 -21.88 16.26
CA ALA A 69 10.62 -21.80 14.82
C ALA A 69 12.04 -21.33 14.50
N ARG A 70 12.53 -20.30 15.22
CA ARG A 70 13.91 -19.83 15.09
C ARG A 70 14.93 -20.90 15.42
N ALA A 71 14.75 -21.57 16.57
CA ALA A 71 15.63 -22.65 17.00
C ALA A 71 15.64 -23.81 15.98
N ALA A 72 14.47 -24.18 15.45
CA ALA A 72 14.37 -25.24 14.45
C ALA A 72 15.13 -24.89 13.14
N VAL A 73 14.97 -23.63 12.65
CA VAL A 73 15.68 -23.18 11.43
C VAL A 73 17.19 -23.15 11.65
N VAL A 74 17.66 -22.62 12.79
CA VAL A 74 19.09 -22.59 13.12
C VAL A 74 19.62 -24.01 13.31
N GLY A 75 18.87 -24.91 13.96
CA GLY A 75 19.22 -26.32 14.11
C GLY A 75 19.42 -27.04 12.78
N ILE A 76 18.52 -26.82 11.80
CA ILE A 76 18.69 -27.35 10.44
C ILE A 76 19.98 -26.83 9.80
N MET A 77 20.29 -25.54 9.97
CA MET A 77 21.53 -24.96 9.45
C MET A 77 22.78 -25.58 10.12
N ASP A 78 22.71 -25.90 11.41
CA ASP A 78 23.81 -26.52 12.14
C ASP A 78 24.01 -27.97 11.73
N ASP A 79 22.95 -28.77 11.68
CA ASP A 79 22.97 -30.18 11.32
C ASP A 79 23.53 -30.43 9.90
N HIS A 80 23.33 -29.46 9.00
CA HIS A 80 23.78 -29.54 7.61
C HIS A 80 24.95 -28.62 7.27
N GLU A 81 25.56 -27.98 8.25
CA GLU A 81 26.69 -27.05 8.07
C GLU A 81 26.40 -25.93 7.04
N LEU A 82 25.16 -25.38 7.06
CA LEU A 82 24.73 -24.39 6.08
C LEU A 82 25.06 -22.96 6.53
N ASP A 83 25.53 -22.15 5.60
CA ASP A 83 25.68 -20.70 5.78
C ASP A 83 24.34 -19.97 5.63
N VAL A 84 23.52 -20.40 4.66
CA VAL A 84 22.22 -19.77 4.31
C VAL A 84 21.23 -20.81 3.82
N LEU A 85 19.94 -20.50 3.93
CA LEU A 85 18.86 -21.18 3.22
C LEU A 85 18.46 -20.37 1.99
N LEU A 86 18.20 -21.05 0.88
CA LEU A 86 17.78 -20.45 -0.39
C LEU A 86 16.37 -20.92 -0.75
N TYR A 87 15.49 -19.98 -1.10
CA TYR A 87 14.14 -20.29 -1.56
C TYR A 87 13.56 -19.13 -2.38
N PRO A 88 12.53 -19.38 -3.21
CA PRO A 88 11.85 -18.31 -3.92
C PRO A 88 11.20 -17.34 -2.93
N THR A 89 11.41 -16.04 -3.10
CA THR A 89 10.80 -14.99 -2.25
C THR A 89 9.28 -15.06 -2.29
N ILE A 90 8.73 -15.36 -3.47
CA ILE A 90 7.29 -15.62 -3.67
C ILE A 90 7.17 -16.88 -4.53
N ARG A 91 6.28 -17.79 -4.13
CA ARG A 91 6.08 -19.09 -4.79
C ARG A 91 5.19 -19.05 -6.04
N GLN A 92 4.76 -17.88 -6.46
CA GLN A 92 3.95 -17.63 -7.64
C GLN A 92 4.39 -16.32 -8.28
N THR A 93 4.21 -16.19 -9.59
CA THR A 93 4.42 -14.92 -10.31
C THR A 93 3.44 -13.85 -9.84
N ALA A 94 3.76 -12.58 -10.11
CA ALA A 94 2.94 -11.45 -9.69
C ALA A 94 1.53 -11.57 -10.29
N ARG A 95 0.53 -11.34 -9.46
CA ARG A 95 -0.88 -11.33 -9.86
C ARG A 95 -1.26 -9.99 -10.49
N PRO A 96 -2.29 -9.95 -11.35
CA PRO A 96 -2.86 -8.70 -11.81
C PRO A 96 -3.20 -7.76 -10.66
N ILE A 97 -3.03 -6.44 -10.88
CA ILE A 97 -3.34 -5.41 -9.89
C ILE A 97 -4.78 -5.59 -9.39
N GLY A 98 -4.99 -5.47 -8.07
CA GLY A 98 -6.28 -5.66 -7.42
C GLY A 98 -6.56 -7.10 -6.97
N GLN A 99 -5.75 -8.07 -7.38
CA GLN A 99 -5.82 -9.44 -6.86
C GLN A 99 -4.84 -9.63 -5.70
N ARG A 100 -5.27 -10.41 -4.69
CA ARG A 100 -4.40 -10.76 -3.57
C ARG A 100 -3.21 -11.59 -4.07
N GLN A 101 -1.99 -11.22 -3.68
CA GLN A 101 -0.77 -11.98 -3.95
C GLN A 101 -0.58 -13.09 -2.90
N PRO A 102 -0.80 -14.38 -3.24
CA PRO A 102 -0.49 -15.47 -2.33
C PRO A 102 0.97 -15.91 -2.48
N GLY A 103 1.40 -16.80 -1.60
CA GLY A 103 2.67 -17.52 -1.74
C GLY A 103 3.91 -16.78 -1.26
N SER A 104 3.77 -15.66 -0.54
CA SER A 104 4.91 -14.98 0.11
C SER A 104 5.64 -15.93 1.07
N ALA A 105 6.97 -15.95 1.00
CA ALA A 105 7.84 -16.69 1.90
C ALA A 105 8.43 -15.80 3.02
N CYS A 106 8.20 -14.47 2.98
CA CYS A 106 8.76 -13.53 3.94
C CYS A 106 8.34 -13.80 5.41
N ALA A 107 7.29 -14.58 5.63
CA ALA A 107 6.89 -14.98 6.98
C ALA A 107 7.99 -15.74 7.72
N LEU A 108 8.87 -16.46 7.02
CA LEU A 108 9.94 -17.23 7.67
C LEU A 108 10.94 -16.29 8.36
N SER A 109 11.48 -15.29 7.67
CA SER A 109 12.38 -14.30 8.26
C SER A 109 11.68 -13.44 9.31
N ALA A 110 10.47 -12.95 9.01
CA ALA A 110 9.70 -12.09 9.92
C ALA A 110 9.32 -12.80 11.24
N VAL A 111 8.94 -14.08 11.19
CA VAL A 111 8.58 -14.85 12.38
C VAL A 111 9.81 -15.24 13.19
N THR A 112 10.87 -15.71 12.54
CA THR A 112 12.08 -16.17 13.23
C THR A 112 13.01 -15.04 13.65
N GLY A 113 12.86 -13.82 13.08
CA GLY A 113 13.79 -12.71 13.28
C GLY A 113 15.19 -12.96 12.71
N LEU A 114 15.31 -13.90 11.78
CA LEU A 114 16.56 -14.17 11.07
C LEU A 114 16.71 -13.19 9.91
N PRO A 115 17.93 -12.70 9.63
CA PRO A 115 18.16 -11.78 8.52
C PRO A 115 17.96 -12.48 7.18
N ALA A 116 17.34 -11.76 6.23
CA ALA A 116 17.16 -12.24 4.87
C ALA A 116 17.41 -11.14 3.86
N ILE A 117 17.84 -11.53 2.66
CA ILE A 117 18.03 -10.65 1.50
C ILE A 117 17.45 -11.29 0.26
N THR A 118 16.79 -10.51 -0.59
CA THR A 118 16.26 -10.97 -1.87
C THR A 118 17.08 -10.40 -3.02
N VAL A 119 17.36 -11.24 -4.02
CA VAL A 119 18.02 -10.87 -5.27
C VAL A 119 17.20 -11.31 -6.48
N PRO A 120 17.28 -10.61 -7.63
CA PRO A 120 16.66 -11.06 -8.87
C PRO A 120 17.23 -12.43 -9.30
N ALA A 121 16.35 -13.40 -9.54
CA ALA A 121 16.74 -14.76 -9.95
C ALA A 121 16.39 -15.07 -11.42
N GLY A 122 15.84 -14.10 -12.15
CA GLY A 122 15.45 -14.26 -13.54
C GLY A 122 13.97 -13.94 -13.76
N PHE A 123 13.40 -14.56 -14.78
CA PHE A 123 12.01 -14.35 -15.20
C PHE A 123 11.34 -15.70 -15.43
N ALA A 124 10.08 -15.79 -15.12
CA ALA A 124 9.25 -16.95 -15.40
C ALA A 124 8.85 -16.98 -16.90
N GLU A 125 8.16 -18.04 -17.33
CA GLU A 125 7.71 -18.19 -18.74
C GLU A 125 6.76 -17.06 -19.19
N ASP A 126 6.03 -16.46 -18.25
CA ASP A 126 5.14 -15.31 -18.48
C ASP A 126 5.86 -13.95 -18.40
N GLU A 127 7.20 -13.94 -18.46
CA GLU A 127 8.08 -12.76 -18.40
C GLU A 127 7.99 -11.97 -17.06
N MET A 128 7.36 -12.56 -16.04
CA MET A 128 7.30 -11.95 -14.73
C MET A 128 8.59 -12.19 -13.94
N PRO A 129 9.13 -11.17 -13.22
CA PRO A 129 10.36 -11.31 -12.46
C PRO A 129 10.20 -12.26 -11.28
N VAL A 130 11.25 -13.03 -11.01
CA VAL A 130 11.32 -13.97 -9.88
C VAL A 130 12.45 -13.53 -8.95
N GLY A 131 12.17 -13.55 -7.65
CA GLY A 131 13.15 -13.28 -6.58
C GLY A 131 13.63 -14.57 -5.91
N LEU A 132 14.92 -14.62 -5.59
CA LEU A 132 15.55 -15.61 -4.73
C LEU A 132 15.85 -14.97 -3.39
N GLU A 133 15.39 -15.57 -2.31
CA GLU A 133 15.66 -15.12 -0.94
C GLU A 133 16.75 -15.98 -0.29
N LEU A 134 17.70 -15.28 0.33
CA LEU A 134 18.75 -15.86 1.14
C LEU A 134 18.43 -15.55 2.60
N LEU A 135 18.20 -16.59 3.41
CA LEU A 135 17.97 -16.48 4.85
C LEU A 135 19.25 -16.90 5.58
N GLY A 136 19.76 -16.02 6.43
CA GLY A 136 21.01 -16.23 7.16
C GLY A 136 20.85 -16.56 8.62
N ARG A 137 21.96 -16.83 9.28
CA ARG A 137 22.06 -16.98 10.73
C ARG A 137 21.86 -15.64 11.43
N PRO A 138 21.57 -15.62 12.73
CA PRO A 138 21.48 -14.36 13.49
C PRO A 138 22.72 -13.49 13.27
N PHE A 139 22.50 -12.19 12.99
CA PHE A 139 23.56 -11.19 12.77
C PHE A 139 24.54 -11.50 11.62
N ALA A 140 24.09 -12.28 10.61
CA ALA A 140 24.91 -12.64 9.45
C ALA A 140 24.66 -11.73 8.23
N GLU A 141 24.20 -10.48 8.41
CA GLU A 141 23.84 -9.53 7.34
C GLU A 141 25.02 -9.30 6.39
N SER A 142 26.24 -9.12 6.90
CA SER A 142 27.42 -8.93 6.05
C SER A 142 27.73 -10.14 5.16
N ARG A 143 27.50 -11.35 5.67
CA ARG A 143 27.64 -12.60 4.90
C ARG A 143 26.59 -12.68 3.81
N LEU A 144 25.33 -12.37 4.15
CA LEU A 144 24.23 -12.33 3.19
C LEU A 144 24.47 -11.35 2.06
N ILE A 145 24.93 -10.13 2.37
CA ILE A 145 25.26 -9.11 1.36
C ILE A 145 26.37 -9.61 0.44
N GLY A 146 27.41 -10.23 0.98
CA GLY A 146 28.50 -10.80 0.18
C GLY A 146 28.03 -11.91 -0.77
N LEU A 147 27.19 -12.82 -0.30
CA LEU A 147 26.62 -13.91 -1.12
C LEU A 147 25.65 -13.38 -2.17
N ALA A 148 24.77 -12.45 -1.80
CA ALA A 148 23.83 -11.79 -2.70
C ALA A 148 24.56 -11.03 -3.82
N TYR A 149 25.61 -10.28 -3.47
CA TYR A 149 26.45 -9.57 -4.43
C TYR A 149 27.16 -10.55 -5.38
N ALA A 150 27.74 -11.62 -4.86
CA ALA A 150 28.40 -12.62 -5.71
C ALA A 150 27.43 -13.28 -6.69
N PHE A 151 26.19 -13.60 -6.24
CA PHE A 151 25.15 -14.12 -7.10
C PHE A 151 24.74 -13.11 -8.18
N GLU A 152 24.48 -11.86 -7.79
CA GLU A 152 24.09 -10.81 -8.73
C GLU A 152 25.15 -10.57 -9.81
N GLN A 153 26.44 -10.50 -9.42
CA GLN A 153 27.55 -10.30 -10.36
C GLN A 153 27.72 -11.48 -11.33
N ALA A 154 27.49 -12.70 -10.86
CA ALA A 154 27.61 -13.89 -11.68
C ALA A 154 26.45 -14.09 -12.66
N THR A 155 25.25 -13.62 -12.32
CA THR A 155 24.04 -13.93 -13.08
C THR A 155 23.47 -12.74 -13.85
N GLN A 156 23.56 -11.53 -13.30
CA GLN A 156 23.05 -10.27 -13.87
C GLN A 156 21.60 -10.38 -14.38
N HIS A 157 20.75 -11.07 -13.63
CA HIS A 157 19.36 -11.35 -14.04
C HIS A 157 18.45 -10.11 -14.06
N ARG A 158 18.86 -9.02 -13.40
CA ARG A 158 18.05 -7.81 -13.37
C ARG A 158 17.98 -7.17 -14.75
N ARG A 159 16.76 -6.93 -15.22
CA ARG A 159 16.49 -6.03 -16.36
C ARG A 159 15.39 -5.03 -15.98
N PRO A 160 15.42 -3.80 -16.52
CA PRO A 160 14.32 -2.87 -16.34
C PRO A 160 13.06 -3.39 -17.06
N PRO A 161 11.83 -2.99 -16.63
CA PRO A 161 10.62 -3.34 -17.35
C PRO A 161 10.57 -2.62 -18.70
N ASP A 162 10.16 -3.34 -19.77
CA ASP A 162 10.04 -2.80 -21.12
C ASP A 162 8.85 -1.85 -21.28
N PHE A 163 7.82 -2.04 -20.44
CA PHE A 163 6.54 -1.32 -20.49
C PHE A 163 6.33 -0.47 -19.24
N THR A 164 7.17 0.53 -19.07
CA THR A 164 6.90 1.56 -18.05
C THR A 164 6.00 2.62 -18.67
N PRO A 165 4.80 2.90 -18.12
CA PRO A 165 3.94 3.95 -18.62
C PRO A 165 4.68 5.28 -18.73
N SER A 166 4.41 6.04 -19.80
CA SER A 166 4.93 7.39 -19.94
C SER A 166 4.48 8.26 -18.76
N LEU A 167 5.36 9.14 -18.28
CA LEU A 167 5.01 10.14 -17.26
C LEU A 167 4.10 11.24 -17.82
N VAL A 168 3.96 11.31 -19.14
CA VAL A 168 3.11 12.28 -19.83
C VAL A 168 2.17 11.52 -20.75
N SER A 169 0.89 11.54 -20.43
CA SER A 169 -0.15 10.90 -21.23
C SER A 169 -0.90 11.91 -22.09
N PRO A 170 -1.38 11.50 -23.27
CA PRO A 170 -2.25 12.35 -24.08
C PRO A 170 -3.61 12.57 -23.40
N PRO A 171 -4.29 13.70 -23.66
CA PRO A 171 -5.57 14.00 -23.05
C PRO A 171 -6.67 13.04 -23.51
N PRO A 172 -7.55 12.63 -22.62
CA PRO A 172 -8.61 11.67 -22.87
C PRO A 172 -9.90 12.27 -23.43
N SER A 173 -10.84 11.42 -23.84
CA SER A 173 -11.97 11.77 -24.70
C SER A 173 -13.32 11.99 -24.01
N PHE A 174 -13.47 11.78 -22.70
CA PHE A 174 -14.77 11.93 -22.00
C PHE A 174 -14.66 12.69 -20.69
N GLY A 175 -15.46 13.76 -20.55
CA GLY A 175 -15.63 14.49 -19.28
C GLY A 175 -16.55 13.76 -18.31
N LEU A 176 -16.19 13.71 -17.03
CA LEU A 176 -17.06 13.31 -15.95
C LEU A 176 -17.74 14.54 -15.35
N LEU A 177 -18.98 14.36 -14.88
CA LEU A 177 -19.61 15.33 -14.00
C LEU A 177 -18.94 15.26 -12.64
N ALA A 178 -18.50 16.42 -12.15
CA ALA A 178 -17.87 16.53 -10.83
C ALA A 178 -18.59 17.61 -10.04
N THR A 179 -19.05 17.26 -8.83
CA THR A 179 -19.54 18.20 -7.84
C THR A 179 -18.45 18.47 -6.83
N VAL A 180 -17.98 19.71 -6.78
CA VAL A 180 -16.86 20.12 -5.92
C VAL A 180 -17.41 20.75 -4.66
N THR A 181 -17.04 20.21 -3.51
CA THR A 181 -17.33 20.80 -2.19
C THR A 181 -16.00 21.21 -1.55
N VAL A 182 -15.84 22.51 -1.30
CA VAL A 182 -14.62 23.08 -0.74
C VAL A 182 -14.87 23.49 0.71
N THR A 183 -13.95 23.11 1.59
CA THR A 183 -13.95 23.53 3.00
C THR A 183 -13.07 24.75 3.17
N VAL A 184 -13.66 25.87 3.64
CA VAL A 184 -12.93 27.12 3.94
C VAL A 184 -11.71 26.84 4.82
N PRO A 185 -10.51 27.46 4.58
CA PRO A 185 -10.28 28.65 3.76
C PRO A 185 -9.84 28.40 2.30
N TYR A 186 -9.81 27.17 1.83
CA TYR A 186 -9.31 26.85 0.50
C TYR A 186 -10.30 27.19 -0.61
N SER A 187 -9.80 27.51 -1.77
CA SER A 187 -10.57 27.67 -2.99
C SER A 187 -9.98 26.83 -4.12
N VAL A 188 -10.83 26.37 -5.04
CA VAL A 188 -10.36 25.72 -6.27
C VAL A 188 -10.13 26.83 -7.28
N LEU A 189 -8.89 26.93 -7.78
CA LEU A 189 -8.56 27.77 -8.91
C LEU A 189 -8.44 26.91 -10.17
N GLY A 190 -9.19 27.30 -11.18
CA GLY A 190 -9.17 26.65 -12.48
C GLY A 190 -10.15 25.48 -12.59
N GLU A 191 -10.22 24.94 -13.78
CA GLU A 191 -11.12 23.84 -14.10
C GLU A 191 -10.48 22.52 -13.68
N GLY A 192 -11.05 21.88 -12.67
CA GLY A 192 -10.78 20.46 -12.41
C GLY A 192 -11.37 19.65 -13.58
N SER A 193 -10.55 18.87 -14.27
CA SER A 193 -11.03 17.97 -15.30
C SER A 193 -10.88 16.51 -14.83
N PHE A 194 -11.95 15.76 -15.00
CA PHE A 194 -12.00 14.35 -14.64
C PHE A 194 -12.59 13.59 -15.81
N VAL A 195 -11.85 12.64 -16.35
CA VAL A 195 -12.23 12.00 -17.60
C VAL A 195 -11.98 10.51 -17.53
N LEU A 196 -12.92 9.71 -17.99
CA LEU A 196 -12.80 8.26 -18.11
C LEU A 196 -12.85 7.88 -19.60
N ASP A 197 -11.84 7.17 -20.09
CA ASP A 197 -11.95 6.43 -21.33
C ASP A 197 -12.56 5.04 -21.04
N PRO A 198 -13.77 4.75 -21.50
CA PRO A 198 -14.44 3.50 -21.20
C PRO A 198 -13.80 2.28 -21.89
N ASN A 199 -13.00 2.46 -22.95
CA ASN A 199 -12.36 1.38 -23.67
C ASN A 199 -11.07 0.94 -23.00
N THR A 200 -10.24 1.89 -22.58
CA THR A 200 -8.97 1.65 -21.90
C THR A 200 -9.13 1.59 -20.38
N ARG A 201 -10.25 2.08 -19.86
CA ARG A 201 -10.54 2.28 -18.44
C ARG A 201 -9.59 3.26 -17.76
N VAL A 202 -8.89 4.07 -18.53
CA VAL A 202 -8.00 5.12 -18.02
C VAL A 202 -8.86 6.26 -17.47
N PHE A 203 -8.71 6.53 -16.18
CA PHE A 203 -9.25 7.70 -15.50
C PHE A 203 -8.17 8.73 -15.36
N SER A 204 -8.31 9.84 -16.07
CA SER A 204 -7.42 10.98 -16.04
C SER A 204 -8.03 12.08 -15.20
N TYR A 205 -7.22 12.72 -14.38
CA TYR A 205 -7.66 13.75 -13.46
C TYR A 205 -6.66 14.91 -13.42
N SER A 206 -7.22 16.12 -13.34
CA SER A 206 -6.47 17.35 -13.09
C SER A 206 -7.25 18.21 -12.10
N LEU A 207 -6.61 18.59 -11.03
CA LEU A 207 -7.18 19.44 -9.98
C LEU A 207 -6.10 20.39 -9.48
N ILE A 208 -6.37 21.68 -9.54
CA ILE A 208 -5.49 22.74 -9.03
C ILE A 208 -6.13 23.34 -7.79
N LEU A 209 -5.38 23.42 -6.71
CA LEU A 209 -5.81 23.98 -5.42
C LEU A 209 -5.06 25.28 -5.14
N ASP A 210 -5.81 26.35 -4.87
CA ASP A 210 -5.25 27.60 -4.39
C ASP A 210 -5.28 27.67 -2.87
N GLY A 211 -4.29 28.33 -2.29
CA GLY A 211 -4.19 28.51 -0.84
C GLY A 211 -3.68 27.30 -0.07
N VAL A 212 -3.28 26.21 -0.75
CA VAL A 212 -2.60 25.08 -0.13
C VAL A 212 -1.11 25.17 -0.41
N GLY A 213 -0.31 25.37 0.64
CA GLY A 213 1.15 25.38 0.53
C GLY A 213 1.73 24.00 0.21
N ASP A 214 2.90 23.97 -0.40
CA ASP A 214 3.60 22.72 -0.79
C ASP A 214 3.82 21.73 0.36
N THR A 215 3.89 22.24 1.60
CA THR A 215 4.11 21.43 2.82
C THR A 215 2.83 20.97 3.47
N ASP A 216 1.67 21.45 3.03
CA ASP A 216 0.39 21.23 3.69
C ASP A 216 -0.38 20.04 3.13
N PHE A 217 -0.02 19.59 1.92
CA PHE A 217 -0.60 18.39 1.33
C PHE A 217 -0.20 17.13 2.08
N LEU A 218 -1.18 16.31 2.43
CA LEU A 218 -0.97 14.99 3.01
C LEU A 218 -1.30 13.88 2.02
N LEU A 219 -2.55 13.84 1.56
CA LEU A 219 -3.10 12.78 0.74
C LEU A 219 -4.05 13.35 -0.29
N VAL A 220 -4.08 12.72 -1.46
CA VAL A 220 -5.15 12.86 -2.44
C VAL A 220 -5.51 11.46 -2.89
N ASP A 221 -6.69 11.02 -2.50
CA ASP A 221 -7.13 9.66 -2.71
C ASP A 221 -8.50 9.60 -3.38
N LEU A 222 -8.71 8.55 -4.16
CA LEU A 222 -10.04 8.14 -4.61
C LEU A 222 -10.66 7.27 -3.52
N HIS A 223 -11.82 7.66 -3.04
CA HIS A 223 -12.56 7.02 -1.98
C HIS A 223 -13.86 6.42 -2.49
N ARG A 224 -14.38 5.41 -1.80
CA ARG A 224 -15.77 4.97 -1.94
C ARG A 224 -16.62 5.53 -0.79
N LYS A 225 -17.85 5.91 -1.09
CA LYS A 225 -18.81 6.29 -0.03
C LYS A 225 -19.12 5.07 0.83
N ALA A 226 -19.15 5.26 2.14
CA ALA A 226 -19.66 4.27 3.07
C ALA A 226 -21.20 4.36 3.11
N ASP A 227 -21.86 3.26 3.46
CA ASP A 227 -23.34 3.21 3.44
C ASP A 227 -23.97 4.07 4.56
N ASP A 228 -23.22 4.33 5.62
CA ASP A 228 -23.66 5.00 6.86
C ASP A 228 -22.72 6.12 7.34
N SER A 229 -21.76 6.54 6.53
CA SER A 229 -20.80 7.61 6.84
C SER A 229 -20.47 8.46 5.61
N GLU A 230 -20.30 9.75 5.82
CA GLU A 230 -19.84 10.66 4.75
C GLU A 230 -18.42 10.32 4.29
N ASN A 231 -17.58 9.81 5.18
CA ASN A 231 -16.22 9.37 4.88
C ASN A 231 -16.19 7.85 4.73
N GLY A 232 -15.58 7.38 3.68
CA GLY A 232 -15.33 5.97 3.42
C GLY A 232 -13.86 5.71 3.13
N PRO A 233 -13.42 4.46 3.15
CA PRO A 233 -12.02 4.11 2.93
C PRO A 233 -11.53 4.52 1.54
N SER A 234 -10.25 4.88 1.47
CA SER A 234 -9.54 5.06 0.21
C SER A 234 -9.46 3.73 -0.53
N ILE A 235 -9.77 3.78 -1.81
CA ILE A 235 -9.62 2.62 -2.72
C ILE A 235 -8.42 2.75 -3.63
N ARG A 236 -7.93 3.99 -3.83
CA ARG A 236 -6.77 4.24 -4.68
C ARG A 236 -6.09 5.56 -4.36
N ARG A 237 -4.76 5.54 -4.19
CA ARG A 237 -3.96 6.74 -4.11
C ARG A 237 -3.85 7.39 -5.48
N LEU A 238 -4.20 8.68 -5.58
CA LEU A 238 -3.96 9.51 -6.76
C LEU A 238 -2.58 10.16 -6.66
N ARG A 239 -1.97 10.42 -7.82
CA ARG A 239 -0.70 11.13 -7.87
C ARG A 239 -0.95 12.63 -7.88
N GLY A 240 -0.11 13.37 -7.17
CA GLY A 240 -0.12 14.82 -7.16
C GLY A 240 1.29 15.40 -7.26
N ASN A 241 1.38 16.62 -7.67
CA ASN A 241 2.57 17.45 -7.55
C ASN A 241 2.33 18.52 -6.47
N ARG A 242 3.33 19.39 -6.24
CA ARG A 242 3.28 20.38 -5.16
C ARG A 242 2.17 21.43 -5.29
N THR A 243 1.69 21.72 -6.52
CA THR A 243 0.73 22.79 -6.81
C THR A 243 -0.61 22.28 -7.30
N GLY A 244 -0.76 20.96 -7.42
CA GLY A 244 -2.00 20.35 -7.89
C GLY A 244 -1.90 18.84 -7.98
N VAL A 245 -3.00 18.24 -8.35
CA VAL A 245 -3.14 16.80 -8.53
C VAL A 245 -3.43 16.53 -10.00
N VAL A 246 -2.47 15.96 -10.69
CA VAL A 246 -2.60 15.61 -12.12
C VAL A 246 -2.06 14.19 -12.32
N GLY A 247 -2.81 13.36 -13.02
CA GLY A 247 -2.36 12.01 -13.31
C GLY A 247 -3.42 11.14 -13.97
N GLU A 248 -3.07 9.88 -14.08
CA GLU A 248 -3.92 8.85 -14.65
C GLU A 248 -3.83 7.57 -13.83
N VAL A 249 -4.96 6.85 -13.76
CA VAL A 249 -5.04 5.51 -13.19
C VAL A 249 -6.00 4.66 -14.02
N ILE A 250 -5.74 3.37 -14.13
CA ILE A 250 -6.66 2.44 -14.75
C ILE A 250 -7.67 1.98 -13.68
N LEU A 251 -8.94 2.26 -13.90
CA LEU A 251 -10.00 1.81 -13.01
C LEU A 251 -10.35 0.35 -13.27
N GLU A 252 -10.56 -0.40 -12.20
CA GLU A 252 -11.05 -1.76 -12.29
C GLU A 252 -12.57 -1.82 -12.47
N GLY A 253 -13.10 -2.97 -12.87
CA GLY A 253 -14.52 -3.15 -13.11
C GLY A 253 -15.41 -2.81 -11.90
N ARG A 254 -14.91 -3.04 -10.68
CA ARG A 254 -15.57 -2.64 -9.43
C ARG A 254 -15.61 -1.12 -9.27
N GLU A 255 -14.49 -0.44 -9.51
CA GLU A 255 -14.38 1.01 -9.40
C GLU A 255 -15.27 1.72 -10.43
N ILE A 256 -15.32 1.21 -11.67
CA ILE A 256 -16.22 1.72 -12.72
C ILE A 256 -17.69 1.55 -12.30
N ARG A 257 -18.04 0.44 -11.66
CA ARG A 257 -19.40 0.23 -11.14
C ARG A 257 -19.74 1.24 -10.05
N LEU A 258 -18.85 1.45 -9.09
CA LEU A 258 -19.02 2.46 -8.04
C LEU A 258 -19.14 3.88 -8.61
N LEU A 259 -18.38 4.18 -9.67
CA LEU A 259 -18.47 5.46 -10.38
C LEU A 259 -19.85 5.63 -11.05
N ARG A 260 -20.37 4.60 -11.70
CA ARG A 260 -21.73 4.59 -12.30
C ARG A 260 -22.82 4.78 -11.26
N GLU A 261 -22.62 4.26 -10.06
CA GLU A 261 -23.52 4.41 -8.93
C GLU A 261 -23.39 5.77 -8.21
N GLY A 262 -22.45 6.63 -8.63
CA GLY A 262 -22.14 7.89 -7.96
C GLY A 262 -21.57 7.72 -6.56
N LYS A 263 -20.93 6.58 -6.30
CA LYS A 263 -20.35 6.22 -5.00
C LYS A 263 -18.86 6.51 -4.89
N LEU A 264 -18.23 7.10 -5.89
CA LEU A 264 -16.83 7.53 -5.84
C LEU A 264 -16.71 9.02 -5.58
N TYR A 265 -15.69 9.37 -4.82
CA TYR A 265 -15.27 10.74 -4.64
C TYR A 265 -13.75 10.83 -4.48
N ILE A 266 -13.18 11.99 -4.84
CA ILE A 266 -11.81 12.34 -4.54
C ILE A 266 -11.82 13.16 -3.26
N ASP A 267 -10.91 12.85 -2.34
CA ASP A 267 -10.68 13.66 -1.14
C ASP A 267 -9.24 14.14 -1.10
N VAL A 268 -9.08 15.41 -0.73
CA VAL A 268 -7.78 16.05 -0.53
C VAL A 268 -7.63 16.37 0.94
N HIS A 269 -6.67 15.75 1.57
CA HIS A 269 -6.35 15.97 2.97
C HIS A 269 -5.11 16.84 3.11
N THR A 270 -5.19 17.83 4.00
CA THR A 270 -4.07 18.68 4.36
C THR A 270 -3.76 18.56 5.84
N ARG A 271 -2.59 19.06 6.29
CA ARG A 271 -2.22 19.09 7.71
C ARG A 271 -3.22 19.85 8.57
N GLU A 272 -3.80 20.91 8.02
CA GLU A 272 -4.80 21.72 8.72
C GLU A 272 -6.21 21.09 8.67
N ARG A 273 -6.48 20.23 7.67
CA ARG A 273 -7.78 19.65 7.40
C ARG A 273 -7.66 18.14 7.12
N LEU A 274 -7.51 17.37 8.19
CA LEU A 274 -7.41 15.90 8.13
C LEU A 274 -8.74 15.24 7.73
N THR A 275 -9.86 15.93 7.92
CA THR A 275 -11.19 15.45 7.52
C THR A 275 -11.56 15.77 6.06
N GLY A 276 -10.61 16.30 5.30
CA GLY A 276 -10.79 16.75 3.92
C GLY A 276 -10.84 18.26 3.81
N ALA A 277 -9.95 18.82 3.00
CA ALA A 277 -9.92 20.23 2.61
C ALA A 277 -10.78 20.45 1.36
N LEU A 278 -10.85 19.46 0.50
CA LEU A 278 -11.63 19.45 -0.72
C LEU A 278 -12.16 18.05 -0.98
N ARG A 279 -13.43 17.98 -1.35
CA ARG A 279 -14.10 16.77 -1.79
C ARG A 279 -14.68 16.98 -3.19
N VAL A 280 -14.46 16.01 -4.07
CA VAL A 280 -15.01 15.99 -5.43
C VAL A 280 -15.81 14.72 -5.61
N ASP A 281 -17.14 14.82 -5.56
CA ASP A 281 -18.04 13.72 -5.86
C ASP A 281 -18.08 13.50 -7.39
N LEU A 282 -17.82 12.27 -7.82
CA LEU A 282 -17.72 11.89 -9.22
C LEU A 282 -18.96 11.13 -9.68
N SER A 283 -19.45 11.44 -10.87
CA SER A 283 -20.51 10.67 -11.53
C SER A 283 -20.32 10.67 -13.05
N LEU A 284 -20.86 9.65 -13.71
CA LEU A 284 -20.98 9.66 -15.15
C LEU A 284 -22.10 10.62 -15.60
N PRO A 285 -21.99 11.27 -16.77
CA PRO A 285 -23.12 11.93 -17.39
C PRO A 285 -24.29 10.96 -17.51
N ARG A 286 -25.50 11.42 -17.29
CA ARG A 286 -26.68 10.60 -17.59
C ARG A 286 -26.78 10.45 -19.10
N GLU A 287 -26.91 9.23 -19.58
CA GLU A 287 -27.31 8.98 -20.96
C GLU A 287 -28.78 9.45 -21.06
N ASP A 288 -29.01 10.52 -21.86
CA ASP A 288 -30.36 10.98 -22.21
C ASP A 288 -31.03 10.00 -23.17
#